data_8a0dd6d20adddacc1cbaaddf8951d8b4
#
_entry.id   8a0dd6d20adddacc1cbaaddf8951d8b4
#
_cell.length_a   1.000
_cell.length_b   1.000
_cell.length_c   1.000
_cell.angle_alpha   90.00
_cell.angle_beta   90.00
_cell.angle_gamma   90.00
#
_symmetry.space_group_name_H-M   'P 1'
#
loop_
_entity.id
_entity.type
_entity.pdbx_description
1 polymer ?
#
loop_
_entity_poly.entity_id
_entity_poly.type
_entity_poly.pdbx_seq_one_letter_code
_entity_poly.pdbx_strand_id
1 'polypeptide(L)'
;MCIRTLVQPGDEVIIPEPCFVCYEPITQLTGGVPVHIATRAEDQFCLTADQLRAAITPKTKLLILCSPSNPTGSVYSREELEALASVLERHPQVFVISDEIYEHINYVGAHQSLAQFPSIRERIVIINGVSKGYAMTGWRIGFIAAPLWIAKACNKLQGQYTSGASSIAQKAAAAAFAGEQGCVETMRQAFQHRRDLVVRLANPRLKSKRSAGSILSLP
;
A
#
# COMPACT_ATOMS: atom_id res chain seq x y z
N MET A 1 -13.33 0.84 2.60
CA MET A 1 -14.28 0.96 1.50
C MET A 1 -13.94 0.03 0.34
N CYS A 2 -12.74 0.07 -0.24
CA CYS A 2 -12.38 -0.69 -1.44
C CYS A 2 -12.59 -2.20 -1.29
N ILE A 3 -12.11 -2.82 -0.19
CA ILE A 3 -12.31 -4.25 0.06
C ILE A 3 -13.82 -4.58 0.07
N ARG A 4 -14.63 -3.81 0.80
CA ARG A 4 -16.10 -4.02 0.83
C ARG A 4 -16.81 -3.78 -0.50
N THR A 5 -16.21 -3.02 -1.40
CA THR A 5 -16.75 -2.77 -2.75
C THR A 5 -16.44 -3.91 -3.71
N LEU A 6 -15.26 -4.53 -3.57
CA LEU A 6 -14.73 -5.49 -4.53
C LEU A 6 -14.92 -6.95 -4.11
N VAL A 7 -14.96 -7.22 -2.81
CA VAL A 7 -14.93 -8.58 -2.25
C VAL A 7 -16.33 -9.00 -1.80
N GLN A 8 -16.73 -10.20 -2.18
CA GLN A 8 -17.95 -10.89 -1.76
C GLN A 8 -17.62 -12.06 -0.83
N PRO A 9 -18.61 -12.59 -0.08
CA PRO A 9 -18.39 -13.78 0.72
C PRO A 9 -17.84 -14.95 -0.08
N GLY A 10 -16.71 -15.51 0.39
CA GLY A 10 -16.01 -16.62 -0.26
C GLY A 10 -14.94 -16.23 -1.27
N ASP A 11 -14.85 -14.94 -1.66
CA ASP A 11 -13.73 -14.46 -2.47
C ASP A 11 -12.41 -14.49 -1.69
N GLU A 12 -11.35 -14.92 -2.34
CA GLU A 12 -10.01 -14.94 -1.76
C GLU A 12 -9.31 -13.59 -1.95
N VAL A 13 -8.63 -13.15 -0.88
CA VAL A 13 -7.83 -11.92 -0.84
C VAL A 13 -6.41 -12.27 -0.47
N ILE A 14 -5.47 -12.11 -1.40
CA ILE A 14 -4.05 -12.35 -1.18
C ILE A 14 -3.46 -11.20 -0.37
N ILE A 15 -2.80 -11.53 0.74
CA ILE A 15 -2.17 -10.60 1.68
C ILE A 15 -0.72 -11.07 1.93
N PRO A 16 0.29 -10.42 1.32
CA PRO A 16 1.69 -10.67 1.64
C PRO A 16 2.00 -10.26 3.09
N GLU A 17 2.71 -11.11 3.83
CA GLU A 17 3.09 -10.88 5.21
C GLU A 17 4.62 -10.75 5.36
N PRO A 18 5.09 -9.94 6.35
CA PRO A 18 4.33 -9.13 7.33
C PRO A 18 3.58 -7.95 6.70
N CYS A 19 2.38 -7.65 7.22
CA CYS A 19 1.49 -6.63 6.65
C CYS A 19 0.89 -5.70 7.71
N PHE A 20 0.22 -4.65 7.23
CA PHE A 20 -0.55 -3.77 8.11
C PHE A 20 -1.75 -4.52 8.71
N VAL A 21 -1.91 -4.40 10.03
CA VAL A 21 -2.84 -5.19 10.85
C VAL A 21 -4.33 -5.12 10.44
N CYS A 22 -4.74 -4.12 9.65
CA CYS A 22 -6.14 -3.95 9.27
C CYS A 22 -6.56 -4.75 8.03
N TYR A 23 -5.64 -5.27 7.22
CA TYR A 23 -6.01 -5.90 5.95
C TYR A 23 -6.80 -7.18 6.16
N GLU A 24 -6.33 -8.07 7.02
CA GLU A 24 -7.01 -9.32 7.34
C GLU A 24 -8.38 -9.11 8.00
N PRO A 25 -8.50 -8.36 9.12
CA PRO A 25 -9.81 -8.18 9.77
C PRO A 25 -10.86 -7.54 8.85
N ILE A 26 -10.46 -6.58 8.00
CA ILE A 26 -11.39 -5.97 7.06
C ILE A 26 -11.82 -6.98 5.98
N THR A 27 -10.93 -7.84 5.51
CA THR A 27 -11.25 -8.92 4.58
C THR A 27 -12.28 -9.87 5.21
N GLN A 28 -12.04 -10.34 6.42
CA GLN A 28 -12.96 -11.24 7.14
C GLN A 28 -14.33 -10.58 7.40
N LEU A 29 -14.36 -9.30 7.75
CA LEU A 29 -15.61 -8.54 7.94
C LEU A 29 -16.45 -8.41 6.66
N THR A 30 -15.86 -8.62 5.48
CA THR A 30 -16.62 -8.68 4.21
C THR A 30 -17.08 -10.09 3.85
N GLY A 31 -16.71 -11.09 4.63
CA GLY A 31 -16.90 -12.50 4.30
C GLY A 31 -15.86 -13.06 3.34
N GLY A 32 -14.84 -12.27 3.00
CA GLY A 32 -13.71 -12.72 2.18
C GLY A 32 -12.78 -13.65 2.96
N VAL A 33 -12.05 -14.47 2.22
CA VAL A 33 -11.07 -15.43 2.76
C VAL A 33 -9.67 -14.88 2.59
N PRO A 34 -8.95 -14.50 3.66
CA PRO A 34 -7.58 -14.05 3.55
C PRO A 34 -6.67 -15.23 3.17
N VAL A 35 -5.81 -15.00 2.17
CA VAL A 35 -4.77 -15.93 1.71
C VAL A 35 -3.42 -15.29 2.00
N HIS A 36 -2.78 -15.74 3.05
CA HIS A 36 -1.50 -15.20 3.52
C HIS A 36 -0.33 -15.77 2.73
N ILE A 37 0.59 -14.90 2.30
CA ILE A 37 1.85 -15.30 1.69
C ILE A 37 2.99 -14.78 2.56
N ALA A 38 3.70 -15.68 3.21
CA ALA A 38 4.89 -15.32 3.97
C ALA A 38 6.00 -14.87 3.01
N THR A 39 6.35 -13.58 3.05
CA THR A 39 7.50 -13.06 2.33
C THR A 39 8.79 -13.31 3.12
N ARG A 40 9.93 -13.31 2.45
CA ARG A 40 11.20 -13.70 3.03
C ARG A 40 12.17 -12.52 3.13
N ALA A 41 13.04 -12.58 4.11
CA ALA A 41 14.09 -11.60 4.28
C ALA A 41 15.09 -11.58 3.11
N GLU A 42 15.31 -12.75 2.47
CA GLU A 42 16.14 -12.90 1.27
C GLU A 42 15.59 -12.09 0.10
N ASP A 43 14.25 -12.05 -0.04
CA ASP A 43 13.53 -11.29 -1.06
C ASP A 43 13.18 -9.87 -0.55
N GLN A 44 13.88 -9.37 0.46
CA GLN A 44 13.65 -8.07 1.10
C GLN A 44 12.20 -7.86 1.56
N PHE A 45 11.50 -8.93 1.92
CA PHE A 45 10.07 -8.95 2.25
C PHE A 45 9.17 -8.45 1.11
N CYS A 46 9.60 -8.57 -0.14
CA CYS A 46 8.77 -8.34 -1.31
C CYS A 46 8.11 -9.65 -1.77
N LEU A 47 6.86 -9.56 -2.18
CA LEU A 47 6.15 -10.67 -2.83
C LEU A 47 6.80 -10.94 -4.19
N THR A 48 7.18 -12.18 -4.47
CA THR A 48 7.72 -12.57 -5.77
C THR A 48 6.62 -12.98 -6.76
N ALA A 49 6.90 -12.89 -8.06
CA ALA A 49 5.98 -13.31 -9.10
C ALA A 49 5.62 -14.81 -9.01
N ASP A 50 6.56 -15.65 -8.58
CA ASP A 50 6.32 -17.08 -8.40
C ASP A 50 5.41 -17.37 -7.22
N GLN A 51 5.60 -16.68 -6.09
CA GLN A 51 4.70 -16.77 -4.95
C GLN A 51 3.28 -16.32 -5.32
N LEU A 52 3.16 -15.19 -6.04
CA LEU A 52 1.86 -14.71 -6.50
C LEU A 52 1.18 -15.70 -7.42
N ARG A 53 1.91 -16.24 -8.40
CA ARG A 53 1.38 -17.25 -9.35
C ARG A 53 0.89 -18.51 -8.65
N ALA A 54 1.62 -18.97 -7.65
CA ALA A 54 1.27 -20.16 -6.88
C ALA A 54 0.03 -19.98 -5.99
N ALA A 55 -0.22 -18.75 -5.54
CA ALA A 55 -1.33 -18.43 -4.63
C ALA A 55 -2.65 -18.11 -5.34
N ILE A 56 -2.62 -17.72 -6.62
CA ILE A 56 -3.83 -17.36 -7.35
C ILE A 56 -4.66 -18.63 -7.67
N THR A 57 -5.94 -18.57 -7.30
CA THR A 57 -6.95 -19.57 -7.64
C THR A 57 -8.09 -18.93 -8.45
N PRO A 58 -9.06 -19.70 -8.97
CA PRO A 58 -10.27 -19.13 -9.57
C PRO A 58 -11.11 -18.27 -8.63
N LYS A 59 -10.94 -18.42 -7.30
CA LYS A 59 -11.63 -17.63 -6.28
C LYS A 59 -10.89 -16.36 -5.91
N THR A 60 -9.64 -16.20 -6.34
CA THR A 60 -8.84 -15.03 -6.01
C THR A 60 -9.43 -13.79 -6.66
N LYS A 61 -9.87 -12.85 -5.85
CA LYS A 61 -10.52 -11.61 -6.26
C LYS A 61 -9.63 -10.39 -6.08
N LEU A 62 -8.79 -10.40 -5.05
CA LEU A 62 -8.04 -9.22 -4.66
C LEU A 62 -6.63 -9.56 -4.22
N LEU A 63 -5.66 -8.76 -4.62
CA LEU A 63 -4.32 -8.65 -4.03
C LEU A 63 -4.23 -7.32 -3.28
N ILE A 64 -3.73 -7.32 -2.05
CA ILE A 64 -3.38 -6.10 -1.32
C ILE A 64 -1.86 -5.99 -1.27
N LEU A 65 -1.31 -4.94 -1.89
CA LEU A 65 0.12 -4.67 -1.93
C LEU A 65 0.39 -3.31 -1.28
N CYS A 66 1.39 -3.24 -0.40
CA CYS A 66 1.81 -1.99 0.24
C CYS A 66 3.27 -1.68 -0.12
N SER A 67 3.53 -0.51 -0.70
CA SER A 67 4.88 -0.05 -1.05
C SER A 67 4.99 1.48 -0.93
N PRO A 68 5.90 2.01 -0.12
CA PRO A 68 6.73 1.33 0.90
C PRO A 68 5.87 0.63 1.95
N SER A 69 6.31 -0.54 2.41
CA SER A 69 5.51 -1.42 3.26
C SER A 69 5.52 -1.04 4.74
N ASN A 70 4.41 -1.23 5.40
CA ASN A 70 4.28 -1.28 6.85
C ASN A 70 3.97 -2.73 7.27
N PRO A 71 4.84 -3.43 8.06
CA PRO A 71 5.90 -2.87 8.92
C PRO A 71 7.32 -2.95 8.33
N THR A 72 7.57 -3.63 7.22
CA THR A 72 8.90 -4.04 6.79
C THR A 72 9.78 -2.89 6.25
N GLY A 73 9.15 -1.81 5.77
CA GLY A 73 9.84 -0.75 5.04
C GLY A 73 10.33 -1.18 3.65
N SER A 74 9.86 -2.32 3.14
CA SER A 74 10.20 -2.81 1.80
C SER A 74 9.66 -1.88 0.72
N VAL A 75 10.43 -1.70 -0.33
CA VAL A 75 10.04 -0.90 -1.50
C VAL A 75 10.26 -1.77 -2.73
N TYR A 76 9.23 -1.93 -3.53
CA TYR A 76 9.31 -2.66 -4.79
C TYR A 76 10.02 -1.85 -5.86
N SER A 77 10.94 -2.47 -6.57
CA SER A 77 11.53 -1.93 -7.79
C SER A 77 10.55 -1.98 -8.96
N ARG A 78 10.86 -1.28 -10.05
CA ARG A 78 10.09 -1.32 -11.29
C ARG A 78 10.02 -2.75 -11.86
N GLU A 79 11.15 -3.45 -11.84
CA GLU A 79 11.31 -4.81 -12.39
C GLU A 79 10.48 -5.82 -11.58
N GLU A 80 10.46 -5.71 -10.25
CA GLU A 80 9.64 -6.54 -9.39
C GLU A 80 8.15 -6.30 -9.65
N LEU A 81 7.72 -5.04 -9.78
CA LEU A 81 6.34 -4.70 -10.10
C LEU A 81 5.94 -5.16 -11.52
N GLU A 82 6.84 -5.10 -12.50
CA GLU A 82 6.62 -5.60 -13.86
C GLU A 82 6.42 -7.13 -13.86
N ALA A 83 7.21 -7.84 -13.07
CA ALA A 83 7.06 -9.28 -12.91
C ALA A 83 5.69 -9.64 -12.28
N LEU A 84 5.23 -8.89 -11.26
CA LEU A 84 3.89 -9.06 -10.70
C LEU A 84 2.80 -8.71 -11.72
N ALA A 85 2.96 -7.61 -12.46
CA ALA A 85 2.02 -7.20 -13.50
C ALA A 85 1.85 -8.28 -14.56
N SER A 86 2.93 -8.91 -15.00
CA SER A 86 2.91 -10.01 -15.98
C SER A 86 2.16 -11.25 -15.50
N VAL A 87 2.16 -11.52 -14.18
CA VAL A 87 1.29 -12.56 -13.60
C VAL A 87 -0.16 -12.12 -13.62
N LEU A 88 -0.45 -10.89 -13.16
CA LEU A 88 -1.80 -10.35 -13.09
C LEU A 88 -2.49 -10.21 -14.45
N GLU A 89 -1.74 -9.97 -15.53
CA GLU A 89 -2.25 -9.94 -16.90
C GLU A 89 -2.96 -11.25 -17.29
N ARG A 90 -2.46 -12.38 -16.82
CA ARG A 90 -3.02 -13.71 -17.08
C ARG A 90 -4.21 -14.05 -16.18
N HIS A 91 -4.49 -13.20 -15.19
CA HIS A 91 -5.55 -13.39 -14.20
C HIS A 91 -6.49 -12.16 -14.15
N PRO A 92 -7.32 -11.94 -15.19
CA PRO A 92 -8.14 -10.73 -15.33
C PRO A 92 -9.19 -10.55 -14.23
N GLN A 93 -9.52 -11.59 -13.49
CA GLN A 93 -10.46 -11.54 -12.36
C GLN A 93 -9.86 -10.88 -11.10
N VAL A 94 -8.52 -10.77 -11.01
CA VAL A 94 -7.84 -10.25 -9.83
C VAL A 94 -7.71 -8.72 -9.91
N PHE A 95 -8.27 -8.03 -8.93
CA PHE A 95 -8.05 -6.61 -8.66
C PHE A 95 -6.85 -6.42 -7.75
N VAL A 96 -6.31 -5.21 -7.72
CA VAL A 96 -5.22 -4.87 -6.79
C VAL A 96 -5.56 -3.61 -6.01
N ILE A 97 -5.42 -3.67 -4.71
CA ILE A 97 -5.27 -2.48 -3.86
C ILE A 97 -3.77 -2.23 -3.71
N SER A 98 -3.29 -1.12 -4.27
CA SER A 98 -1.93 -0.63 -4.10
C SER A 98 -1.94 0.45 -3.02
N ASP A 99 -1.52 0.08 -1.82
CA ASP A 99 -1.43 1.02 -0.69
C ASP A 99 -0.08 1.76 -0.78
N GLU A 100 -0.15 3.00 -1.23
CA GLU A 100 1.00 3.86 -1.51
C GLU A 100 1.10 5.03 -0.51
N ILE A 101 0.47 4.89 0.67
CA ILE A 101 0.41 5.96 1.69
C ILE A 101 1.79 6.45 2.13
N TYR A 102 2.84 5.65 1.93
CA TYR A 102 4.22 5.97 2.29
C TYR A 102 5.08 6.42 1.09
N GLU A 103 4.52 6.72 -0.08
CA GLU A 103 5.27 7.06 -1.31
C GLU A 103 6.35 8.13 -1.09
N HIS A 104 6.06 9.14 -0.26
CA HIS A 104 6.98 10.21 0.08
C HIS A 104 8.03 9.82 1.14
N ILE A 105 7.87 8.71 1.84
CA ILE A 105 8.82 8.20 2.84
C ILE A 105 9.59 7.04 2.23
N ASN A 106 10.20 7.31 1.09
CA ASN A 106 11.02 6.41 0.30
C ASN A 106 12.48 6.92 0.30
N TYR A 107 13.44 6.02 0.55
CA TYR A 107 14.85 6.36 0.69
C TYR A 107 15.73 5.77 -0.42
N VAL A 108 15.15 5.07 -1.40
CA VAL A 108 15.89 4.35 -2.45
C VAL A 108 15.64 4.87 -3.86
N GLY A 109 14.93 5.98 -4.00
CA GLY A 109 14.71 6.60 -5.31
C GLY A 109 13.26 7.04 -5.53
N ALA A 110 12.86 7.17 -6.79
CA ALA A 110 11.49 7.52 -7.14
C ALA A 110 10.53 6.36 -6.81
N HIS A 111 9.36 6.71 -6.28
CA HIS A 111 8.30 5.74 -6.04
C HIS A 111 7.87 5.05 -7.35
N GLN A 112 7.64 3.74 -7.26
CA GLN A 112 7.12 2.94 -8.37
C GLN A 112 5.72 2.43 -8.00
N SER A 113 4.78 2.54 -8.94
CA SER A 113 3.39 2.13 -8.77
C SER A 113 3.00 1.04 -9.76
N LEU A 114 2.18 0.07 -9.34
CA LEU A 114 1.58 -0.90 -10.28
C LEU A 114 0.67 -0.23 -11.32
N ALA A 115 0.12 0.94 -11.04
CA ALA A 115 -0.72 1.67 -11.98
C ALA A 115 0.03 2.23 -13.21
N GLN A 116 1.36 2.18 -13.21
CA GLN A 116 2.17 2.53 -14.38
C GLN A 116 2.08 1.51 -15.54
N PHE A 117 1.58 0.28 -15.27
CA PHE A 117 1.44 -0.78 -16.27
C PHE A 117 0.05 -0.74 -16.90
N PRO A 118 -0.09 -0.31 -18.19
CA PRO A 118 -1.40 -0.10 -18.82
C PRO A 118 -2.28 -1.35 -18.87
N SER A 119 -1.68 -2.54 -19.02
CA SER A 119 -2.37 -3.82 -19.15
C SER A 119 -3.22 -4.20 -17.93
N ILE A 120 -2.88 -3.70 -16.75
CA ILE A 120 -3.59 -4.01 -15.50
C ILE A 120 -4.21 -2.78 -14.84
N ARG A 121 -3.96 -1.57 -15.35
CA ARG A 121 -4.36 -0.29 -14.74
C ARG A 121 -5.85 -0.22 -14.40
N GLU A 122 -6.71 -0.75 -15.27
CA GLU A 122 -8.17 -0.75 -15.07
C GLU A 122 -8.65 -1.65 -13.90
N ARG A 123 -7.72 -2.28 -13.22
CA ARG A 123 -7.99 -3.15 -12.05
C ARG A 123 -7.19 -2.73 -10.81
N ILE A 124 -6.48 -1.60 -10.89
CA ILE A 124 -5.69 -1.08 -9.78
C ILE A 124 -6.50 0.00 -9.03
N VAL A 125 -6.48 -0.10 -7.72
CA VAL A 125 -6.97 0.93 -6.79
C VAL A 125 -5.79 1.42 -5.98
N ILE A 126 -5.30 2.61 -6.27
CA ILE A 126 -4.28 3.27 -5.45
C ILE A 126 -4.96 3.83 -4.20
N ILE A 127 -4.41 3.53 -3.03
CA ILE A 127 -4.77 4.17 -1.76
C ILE A 127 -3.64 5.10 -1.36
N ASN A 128 -3.97 6.35 -1.08
CA ASN A 128 -3.02 7.34 -0.63
C ASN A 128 -3.68 8.41 0.26
N GLY A 129 -2.93 9.39 0.72
CA GLY A 129 -3.44 10.46 1.56
C GLY A 129 -2.35 11.34 2.14
N VAL A 130 -2.77 12.30 2.97
CA VAL A 130 -1.86 13.30 3.56
C VAL A 130 -1.29 12.88 4.91
N SER A 131 -1.73 11.75 5.45
CA SER A 131 -1.41 11.34 6.83
C SER A 131 0.08 11.17 7.09
N LYS A 132 0.83 10.65 6.13
CA LYS A 132 2.23 10.24 6.31
C LYS A 132 3.18 11.26 5.68
N GLY A 133 3.13 11.46 4.36
CA GLY A 133 4.02 12.37 3.66
C GLY A 133 3.94 13.82 4.16
N TYR A 134 2.77 14.26 4.59
CA TYR A 134 2.53 15.63 5.08
C TYR A 134 2.38 15.73 6.61
N ALA A 135 2.64 14.63 7.35
CA ALA A 135 2.46 14.58 8.81
C ALA A 135 1.05 15.01 9.29
N MET A 136 0.03 14.77 8.47
CA MET A 136 -1.35 15.22 8.71
C MET A 136 -2.25 14.07 9.21
N THR A 137 -1.75 13.19 10.06
CA THR A 137 -2.49 12.00 10.54
C THR A 137 -3.79 12.39 11.25
N GLY A 138 -3.77 13.46 12.06
CA GLY A 138 -4.94 13.95 12.81
C GLY A 138 -6.05 14.52 11.92
N TRP A 139 -5.76 14.93 10.69
CA TRP A 139 -6.74 15.48 9.74
C TRP A 139 -7.66 14.43 9.13
N ARG A 140 -7.34 13.16 9.22
CA ARG A 140 -8.15 12.02 8.77
C ARG A 140 -8.55 12.09 7.30
N ILE A 141 -7.62 12.44 6.40
CA ILE A 141 -7.82 12.49 4.96
C ILE A 141 -6.98 11.44 4.26
N GLY A 142 -7.67 10.59 3.51
CA GLY A 142 -7.12 9.70 2.49
C GLY A 142 -7.99 9.77 1.25
N PHE A 143 -7.46 9.29 0.15
CA PHE A 143 -8.18 9.21 -1.12
C PHE A 143 -7.82 7.91 -1.86
N ILE A 144 -8.61 7.61 -2.87
CA ILE A 144 -8.31 6.55 -3.84
C ILE A 144 -8.20 7.15 -5.23
N ALA A 145 -7.29 6.60 -6.04
CA ALA A 145 -7.29 6.74 -7.48
C ALA A 145 -7.62 5.37 -8.09
N ALA A 146 -8.72 5.28 -8.83
CA ALA A 146 -9.26 4.02 -9.32
C ALA A 146 -10.11 4.24 -10.58
N PRO A 147 -10.40 3.19 -11.35
CA PRO A 147 -11.40 3.24 -12.41
C PRO A 147 -12.72 3.83 -11.92
N LEU A 148 -13.37 4.62 -12.77
CA LEU A 148 -14.53 5.45 -12.38
C LEU A 148 -15.66 4.64 -11.71
N TRP A 149 -15.92 3.42 -12.17
CA TRP A 149 -16.97 2.59 -11.59
C TRP A 149 -16.63 2.15 -10.15
N ILE A 150 -15.37 1.85 -9.84
CA ILE A 150 -14.90 1.52 -8.48
C ILE A 150 -15.01 2.77 -7.61
N ALA A 151 -14.51 3.91 -8.10
CA ALA A 151 -14.56 5.18 -7.36
C ALA A 151 -16.01 5.57 -7.03
N LYS A 152 -16.95 5.45 -7.97
CA LYS A 152 -18.39 5.70 -7.74
C LYS A 152 -18.99 4.76 -6.70
N ALA A 153 -18.65 3.46 -6.75
CA ALA A 153 -19.15 2.48 -5.79
C ALA A 153 -18.59 2.75 -4.37
N CYS A 154 -17.30 3.05 -4.25
CA CYS A 154 -16.69 3.44 -2.98
C CYS A 154 -17.31 4.72 -2.42
N ASN A 155 -17.56 5.75 -3.27
CA ASN A 155 -18.17 6.99 -2.85
C ASN A 155 -19.61 6.79 -2.36
N LYS A 156 -20.39 5.96 -3.05
CA LYS A 156 -21.74 5.60 -2.60
C LYS A 156 -21.70 4.93 -1.23
N LEU A 157 -20.78 3.98 -1.04
CA LEU A 157 -20.61 3.28 0.22
C LEU A 157 -20.15 4.24 1.34
N GLN A 158 -19.17 5.12 1.05
CA GLN A 158 -18.69 6.15 1.97
C GLN A 158 -19.82 7.06 2.46
N GLY A 159 -20.70 7.50 1.55
CA GLY A 159 -21.86 8.32 1.90
C GLY A 159 -22.81 7.66 2.89
N GLN A 160 -22.94 6.32 2.85
CA GLN A 160 -23.78 5.58 3.79
C GLN A 160 -23.11 5.33 5.14
N TYR A 161 -21.78 5.25 5.18
CA TYR A 161 -21.04 4.94 6.42
C TYR A 161 -20.69 6.18 7.23
N THR A 162 -20.19 7.25 6.59
CA THR A 162 -19.61 8.41 7.29
C THR A 162 -20.07 9.76 6.69
N SER A 163 -20.95 9.74 5.72
CA SER A 163 -21.39 10.91 4.93
C SER A 163 -20.28 11.60 4.14
N GLY A 164 -19.05 11.54 4.58
CA GLY A 164 -17.89 12.12 3.90
C GLY A 164 -16.81 12.60 4.87
N ALA A 165 -15.69 13.02 4.32
CA ALA A 165 -14.61 13.63 5.09
C ALA A 165 -14.93 15.09 5.43
N SER A 166 -14.38 15.60 6.54
CA SER A 166 -14.53 17.01 6.93
C SER A 166 -14.11 17.96 5.81
N SER A 167 -14.95 18.93 5.47
CA SER A 167 -14.66 19.92 4.42
C SER A 167 -13.41 20.77 4.74
N ILE A 168 -13.19 21.09 6.01
CA ILE A 168 -12.00 21.80 6.47
C ILE A 168 -10.75 20.96 6.20
N ALA A 169 -10.81 19.67 6.55
CA ALA A 169 -9.70 18.74 6.32
C ALA A 169 -9.43 18.53 4.83
N GLN A 170 -10.47 18.49 3.99
CA GLN A 170 -10.31 18.41 2.52
C GLN A 170 -9.61 19.67 1.98
N LYS A 171 -9.97 20.85 2.44
CA LYS A 171 -9.30 22.11 2.04
C LYS A 171 -7.83 22.14 2.49
N ALA A 172 -7.54 21.67 3.71
CA ALA A 172 -6.17 21.56 4.20
C ALA A 172 -5.34 20.58 3.37
N ALA A 173 -5.90 19.41 2.99
CA ALA A 173 -5.25 18.46 2.12
C ALA A 173 -5.00 19.03 0.71
N ALA A 174 -5.97 19.72 0.13
CA ALA A 174 -5.81 20.41 -1.15
C ALA A 174 -4.69 21.46 -1.11
N ALA A 175 -4.59 22.24 -0.02
CA ALA A 175 -3.51 23.20 0.18
C ALA A 175 -2.15 22.51 0.32
N ALA A 176 -2.08 21.36 1.02
CA ALA A 176 -0.85 20.59 1.15
C ALA A 176 -0.34 20.07 -0.20
N PHE A 177 -1.21 19.57 -1.07
CA PHE A 177 -0.84 19.11 -2.41
C PHE A 177 -0.47 20.25 -3.37
N ALA A 178 -1.16 21.39 -3.29
CA ALA A 178 -0.92 22.54 -4.16
C ALA A 178 0.24 23.42 -3.72
N GLY A 179 0.66 23.31 -2.46
CA GLY A 179 1.72 24.11 -1.88
C GLY A 179 3.13 23.63 -2.24
N GLU A 180 4.13 24.33 -1.72
CA GLU A 180 5.53 23.95 -1.88
C GLU A 180 5.82 22.63 -1.19
N GLN A 181 6.51 21.73 -1.89
CA GLN A 181 6.79 20.37 -1.43
C GLN A 181 8.10 20.26 -0.62
N GLY A 182 8.81 21.33 -0.39
CA GLY A 182 10.07 21.35 0.38
C GLY A 182 9.94 20.80 1.81
N CYS A 183 8.78 20.98 2.44
CA CYS A 183 8.51 20.41 3.76
C CYS A 183 8.46 18.86 3.75
N VAL A 184 7.97 18.25 2.68
CA VAL A 184 7.90 16.78 2.52
C VAL A 184 9.33 16.24 2.43
N GLU A 185 10.18 16.85 1.62
CA GLU A 185 11.57 16.43 1.48
C GLU A 185 12.36 16.60 2.80
N THR A 186 12.16 17.73 3.50
CA THR A 186 12.77 17.95 4.83
C THR A 186 12.38 16.85 5.82
N MET A 187 11.11 16.47 5.87
CA MET A 187 10.64 15.38 6.72
C MET A 187 11.21 14.02 6.29
N ARG A 188 11.26 13.75 4.97
CA ARG A 188 11.83 12.51 4.43
C ARG A 188 13.30 12.35 4.88
N GLN A 189 14.09 13.42 4.76
CA GLN A 189 15.50 13.41 5.19
C GLN A 189 15.64 13.19 6.70
N ALA A 190 14.79 13.84 7.50
CA ALA A 190 14.78 13.66 8.95
C ALA A 190 14.43 12.21 9.34
N PHE A 191 13.46 11.58 8.66
CA PHE A 191 13.11 10.19 8.88
C PHE A 191 14.24 9.25 8.44
N GLN A 192 14.87 9.51 7.30
CA GLN A 192 16.02 8.73 6.84
C GLN A 192 17.17 8.78 7.85
N HIS A 193 17.49 9.97 8.36
CA HIS A 193 18.51 10.12 9.40
C HIS A 193 18.18 9.32 10.68
N ARG A 194 16.93 9.40 11.14
CA ARG A 194 16.49 8.63 12.32
C ARG A 194 16.56 7.12 12.08
N ARG A 195 16.14 6.64 10.92
CA ARG A 195 16.30 5.24 10.51
C ARG A 195 17.76 4.82 10.59
N ASP A 196 18.66 5.61 9.99
CA ASP A 196 20.10 5.28 9.97
C ASP A 196 20.70 5.27 11.38
N LEU A 197 20.26 6.18 12.26
CA LEU A 197 20.66 6.20 13.66
C LEU A 197 20.19 4.93 14.39
N VAL A 198 18.92 4.58 14.25
CA VAL A 198 18.33 3.37 14.89
C VAL A 198 19.06 2.12 14.42
N VAL A 199 19.25 1.94 13.11
CA VAL A 199 19.95 0.78 12.55
C VAL A 199 21.39 0.70 13.07
N ARG A 200 22.10 1.83 13.13
CA ARG A 200 23.48 1.87 13.66
C ARG A 200 23.54 1.46 15.13
N LEU A 201 22.58 1.92 15.94
CA LEU A 201 22.54 1.61 17.38
C LEU A 201 22.08 0.19 17.67
N ALA A 202 21.16 -0.33 16.86
CA ALA A 202 20.59 -1.68 17.02
C ALA A 202 21.50 -2.78 16.45
N ASN A 203 22.24 -2.51 15.37
CA ASN A 203 23.01 -3.50 14.62
C ASN A 203 24.07 -4.28 15.44
N PRO A 204 24.71 -3.73 16.48
CA PRO A 204 25.61 -4.51 17.33
C PRO A 204 24.88 -5.58 18.19
N ARG A 205 23.59 -5.42 18.39
CA ARG A 205 22.76 -6.26 19.28
C ARG A 205 21.73 -7.11 18.53
N LEU A 206 21.29 -6.66 17.37
CA LEU A 206 20.26 -7.28 16.55
C LEU A 206 20.76 -7.32 15.11
N LYS A 207 20.63 -8.45 14.43
CA LYS A 207 20.88 -8.56 12.98
C LYS A 207 19.78 -7.84 12.18
N SER A 208 19.65 -6.52 12.41
CA SER A 208 18.59 -5.74 11.77
C SER A 208 18.96 -5.41 10.32
N LYS A 209 17.99 -5.54 9.40
CA LYS A 209 18.11 -5.06 8.03
C LYS A 209 17.72 -3.58 7.93
N ARG A 210 18.42 -2.84 7.09
CA ARG A 210 18.11 -1.45 6.79
C ARG A 210 16.89 -1.40 5.89
N SER A 211 15.80 -0.79 6.34
CA SER A 211 14.60 -0.62 5.52
C SER A 211 14.83 0.36 4.37
N ALA A 212 14.26 0.07 3.21
CA ALA A 212 14.33 0.92 2.01
C ALA A 212 13.39 2.13 2.09
N GLY A 213 12.31 2.01 2.82
CA GLY A 213 11.35 3.09 3.06
C GLY A 213 10.74 2.98 4.46
N SER A 214 9.98 3.99 4.91
CA SER A 214 9.37 4.03 6.25
C SER A 214 10.40 4.03 7.40
N ILE A 215 9.97 4.38 8.61
CA ILE A 215 10.82 4.35 9.81
C ILE A 215 10.95 2.92 10.37
N LEU A 216 10.02 2.05 10.01
CA LEU A 216 9.91 0.74 10.59
C LEU A 216 11.02 -0.16 10.04
N SER A 217 11.82 -0.73 10.93
CA SER A 217 12.76 -1.81 10.65
C SER A 217 12.38 -2.98 11.53
N LEU A 218 12.23 -4.14 10.92
CA LEU A 218 12.09 -5.38 11.68
C LEU A 218 13.47 -5.87 12.12
N PRO A 219 13.60 -6.43 13.32
CA PRO A 219 14.84 -7.04 13.78
C PRO A 219 15.19 -8.29 12.98
#